data_676c15c337536c8e68d9dc91512b06da
#
_entry.id   676c15c337536c8e68d9dc91512b06da
#
_cell.length_a   1.000
_cell.length_b   1.000
_cell.length_c   1.000
_cell.angle_alpha   90.00
_cell.angle_beta   90.00
_cell.angle_gamma   90.00
#
_symmetry.space_group_name_H-M   'P 1'
#
loop_
_entity.id
_entity.type
_entity.pdbx_description
1 polymer ?
#
loop_
_entity_poly.entity_id
_entity_poly.type
_entity_poly.pdbx_seq_one_letter_code
_entity_poly.pdbx_strand_id
1 'polypeptide(L)' 'MENNSNFQIRVYGRTELAQLYSPHTTSGSAYNKLQRWIRRCPHLSEQLAQAGLNPRSRTYTPLQVRIIVEALGEP' A
#
# COMPACT_ATOMS: atom_id res chain seq x y z
N MET A 1 -17.05 1.33 20.62
CA MET A 1 -15.84 0.62 20.60
C MET A 1 -14.76 1.39 19.84
N GLU A 2 -13.68 1.55 20.46
CA GLU A 2 -12.66 2.33 19.83
C GLU A 2 -11.93 1.51 18.76
N ASN A 3 -11.30 2.20 17.90
CA ASN A 3 -10.48 1.62 16.89
C ASN A 3 -9.18 1.13 17.50
N ASN A 4 -8.87 -0.14 17.30
CA ASN A 4 -7.66 -0.74 17.84
C ASN A 4 -6.52 -0.81 16.84
N SER A 5 -6.69 -0.14 15.71
CA SER A 5 -5.66 -0.15 14.71
C SER A 5 -4.43 0.60 15.20
N ASN A 6 -3.27 -0.02 15.07
CA ASN A 6 -2.00 0.62 15.35
C ASN A 6 -1.31 1.08 14.08
N PHE A 7 -2.03 1.03 12.97
CA PHE A 7 -1.45 1.41 11.70
C PHE A 7 -1.16 2.91 11.67
N GLN A 8 0.01 3.27 11.22
CA GLN A 8 0.43 4.65 11.13
C GLN A 8 0.74 5.01 9.68
N ILE A 9 0.44 6.26 9.32
CA ILE A 9 0.79 6.78 8.01
C ILE A 9 2.24 7.24 8.08
N ARG A 10 3.12 6.44 7.50
CA ARG A 10 4.55 6.73 7.48
C ARG A 10 5.15 6.06 6.25
N VAL A 11 6.46 6.18 6.10
CA VAL A 11 7.16 5.47 5.05
C VAL A 11 7.11 3.96 5.33
N TYR A 12 6.79 3.19 4.31
CA TYR A 12 6.84 1.72 4.37
C TYR A 12 7.59 1.20 3.16
N GLY A 13 8.37 0.13 3.35
CA GLY A 13 8.85 -0.62 2.21
C GLY A 13 7.68 -1.18 1.44
N ARG A 14 7.84 -1.37 0.13
CA ARG A 14 6.73 -1.85 -0.69
C ARG A 14 6.28 -3.23 -0.25
N THR A 15 7.23 -4.11 0.03
CA THR A 15 6.91 -5.44 0.52
C THR A 15 6.39 -5.39 1.95
N GLU A 16 6.94 -4.48 2.75
CA GLU A 16 6.50 -4.30 4.12
C GLU A 16 5.03 -3.97 4.19
N LEU A 17 4.58 -2.99 3.42
CA LEU A 17 3.16 -2.62 3.42
C LEU A 17 2.31 -3.78 2.89
N ALA A 18 2.77 -4.43 1.83
CA ALA A 18 2.03 -5.55 1.27
C ALA A 18 1.84 -6.66 2.29
N GLN A 19 2.86 -6.94 3.10
CA GLN A 19 2.76 -7.97 4.14
C GLN A 19 1.76 -7.60 5.22
N LEU A 20 1.61 -6.32 5.50
CA LEU A 20 0.60 -5.90 6.47
C LEU A 20 -0.81 -6.20 5.96
N TYR A 21 -1.02 -6.05 4.64
CA TYR A 21 -2.31 -6.38 4.04
C TYR A 21 -2.52 -7.88 3.91
N SER A 22 -1.45 -8.65 3.78
CA SER A 22 -1.53 -10.09 3.58
C SER A 22 -0.52 -10.79 4.49
N PRO A 23 -0.75 -10.80 5.80
CA PRO A 23 0.27 -11.27 6.74
C PRO A 23 0.48 -12.78 6.74
N HIS A 24 -0.43 -13.53 6.11
CA HIS A 24 -0.36 -14.99 6.13
C HIS A 24 0.20 -15.56 4.84
N THR A 25 0.78 -14.74 3.99
CA THR A 25 1.39 -15.21 2.75
C THR A 25 2.87 -14.84 2.74
N THR A 26 3.60 -15.37 1.74
CA THR A 26 4.99 -14.98 1.57
C THR A 26 5.05 -13.52 1.13
N SER A 27 6.23 -12.91 1.31
CA SER A 27 6.40 -11.51 0.95
C SER A 27 6.19 -11.29 -0.55
N GLY A 28 6.65 -12.21 -1.39
CA GLY A 28 6.44 -12.10 -2.82
C GLY A 28 4.97 -12.17 -3.21
N SER A 29 4.25 -13.11 -2.61
CA SER A 29 2.82 -13.24 -2.87
C SER A 29 2.06 -12.03 -2.38
N ALA A 30 2.41 -11.52 -1.21
CA ALA A 30 1.78 -10.33 -0.67
C ALA A 30 2.00 -9.14 -1.59
N TYR A 31 3.22 -8.96 -2.06
CA TYR A 31 3.56 -7.89 -2.98
C TYR A 31 2.72 -7.97 -4.25
N ASN A 32 2.66 -9.15 -4.86
CA ASN A 32 1.91 -9.33 -6.09
C ASN A 32 0.43 -9.07 -5.89
N LYS A 33 -0.11 -9.49 -4.75
CA LYS A 33 -1.52 -9.27 -4.44
C LYS A 33 -1.82 -7.79 -4.31
N LEU A 34 -0.97 -7.05 -3.58
CA LEU A 34 -1.18 -5.62 -3.42
C LEU A 34 -1.10 -4.90 -4.77
N GLN A 35 -0.12 -5.26 -5.61
CA GLN A 35 0.01 -4.66 -6.91
C GLN A 35 -1.23 -4.92 -7.77
N ARG A 36 -1.81 -6.10 -7.66
CA ARG A 36 -3.02 -6.44 -8.40
C ARG A 36 -4.19 -5.59 -7.95
N TRP A 37 -4.33 -5.40 -6.64
CA TRP A 37 -5.40 -4.54 -6.12
C TRP A 37 -5.25 -3.11 -6.62
N ILE A 38 -4.03 -2.60 -6.60
CA ILE A 38 -3.76 -1.24 -7.06
C ILE A 38 -4.13 -1.10 -8.53
N ARG A 39 -3.77 -2.09 -9.34
CA ARG A 39 -4.06 -2.03 -10.78
C ARG A 39 -5.54 -2.11 -11.09
N ARG A 40 -6.33 -2.72 -10.22
CA ARG A 40 -7.77 -2.79 -10.42
C ARG A 40 -8.48 -1.47 -10.14
N CYS A 41 -7.79 -0.54 -9.55
CA CYS A 41 -8.33 0.78 -9.23
C CYS A 41 -7.61 1.81 -10.09
N PRO A 42 -8.14 2.15 -11.27
CA PRO A 42 -7.43 3.04 -12.19
C PRO A 42 -7.07 4.38 -11.55
N HIS A 43 -7.98 4.94 -10.77
CA HIS A 43 -7.70 6.21 -10.11
C HIS A 43 -6.58 6.08 -9.08
N LEU A 44 -6.50 4.94 -8.42
CA LEU A 44 -5.47 4.71 -7.43
C LEU A 44 -4.08 4.70 -8.07
N SER A 45 -3.93 3.95 -9.16
CA SER A 45 -2.67 3.93 -9.88
C SER A 45 -2.24 5.32 -10.33
N GLU A 46 -3.20 6.07 -10.84
CA GLU A 46 -2.94 7.42 -11.33
C GLU A 46 -2.53 8.35 -10.20
N GLN A 47 -3.24 8.27 -9.08
CA GLN A 47 -2.93 9.11 -7.92
C GLN A 47 -1.54 8.79 -7.38
N LEU A 48 -1.17 7.52 -7.34
CA LEU A 48 0.14 7.13 -6.87
C LEU A 48 1.23 7.65 -7.79
N ALA A 49 1.02 7.56 -9.11
CA ALA A 49 1.98 8.08 -10.06
C ALA A 49 2.16 9.59 -9.90
N GLN A 50 1.06 10.31 -9.70
CA GLN A 50 1.11 11.74 -9.47
C GLN A 50 1.81 12.08 -8.17
N ALA A 51 1.77 11.18 -7.20
CA ALA A 51 2.46 11.36 -5.93
C ALA A 51 3.92 10.90 -5.99
N GLY A 52 4.42 10.60 -7.19
CA GLY A 52 5.83 10.31 -7.37
C GLY A 52 6.22 8.85 -7.39
N LEU A 53 5.25 7.94 -7.27
CA LEU A 53 5.56 6.53 -7.31
C LEU A 53 5.94 6.11 -8.72
N ASN A 54 7.02 5.35 -8.85
CA ASN A 54 7.48 4.85 -10.13
C ASN A 54 8.05 3.45 -9.93
N PRO A 55 8.37 2.72 -11.04
CA PRO A 55 8.83 1.34 -10.91
C PRO A 55 10.12 1.16 -10.12
N ARG A 56 10.92 2.23 -9.99
CA ARG A 56 12.16 2.16 -9.23
C ARG A 56 12.01 2.49 -7.77
N SER A 57 10.83 2.95 -7.36
CA SER A 57 10.58 3.29 -5.96
C SER A 57 10.63 2.02 -5.12
N ARG A 58 11.39 2.07 -4.03
CA ARG A 58 11.51 0.93 -3.12
C ARG A 58 10.60 1.06 -1.93
N THR A 59 10.08 2.24 -1.70
CA THR A 59 9.21 2.51 -0.57
C THR A 59 8.01 3.31 -1.03
N TYR A 60 6.99 3.32 -0.18
CA TYR A 60 5.88 4.24 -0.32
C TYR A 60 6.11 5.39 0.66
N THR A 61 5.99 6.62 0.17
CA THR A 61 6.05 7.80 1.03
C THR A 61 4.79 7.86 1.88
N PRO A 62 4.78 8.67 2.95
CA PRO A 62 3.57 8.81 3.75
C PRO A 62 2.35 9.23 2.92
N LEU A 63 2.53 10.12 1.95
CA LEU A 63 1.42 10.51 1.08
C LEU A 63 0.91 9.32 0.28
N GLN A 64 1.82 8.53 -0.29
CA GLN A 64 1.43 7.36 -1.06
C GLN A 64 0.74 6.33 -0.20
N VAL A 65 1.21 6.12 1.04
CA VAL A 65 0.57 5.21 1.98
C VAL A 65 -0.85 5.67 2.26
N ARG A 66 -1.03 6.97 2.48
CA ARG A 66 -2.34 7.53 2.73
C ARG A 66 -3.29 7.28 1.56
N ILE A 67 -2.80 7.49 0.34
CA ILE A 67 -3.61 7.26 -0.85
C ILE A 67 -4.06 5.80 -0.92
N ILE A 68 -3.15 4.87 -0.66
CA ILE A 68 -3.47 3.45 -0.68
C ILE A 68 -4.51 3.11 0.39
N VAL A 69 -4.30 3.60 1.60
CA VAL A 69 -5.18 3.31 2.72
C VAL A 69 -6.58 3.86 2.47
N GLU A 70 -6.67 5.05 1.89
CA GLU A 70 -7.98 5.64 1.61
C GLU A 70 -8.73 4.85 0.55
N ALA A 71 -8.02 4.21 -0.36
CA ALA A 71 -8.64 3.41 -1.42
C ALA A 71 -8.96 2.00 -0.97
N LEU A 72 -8.06 1.36 -0.23
CA LEU A 72 -8.16 -0.06 0.11
C LEU A 72 -8.55 -0.32 1.56
N GLY A 73 -8.50 0.70 2.41
CA GLY A 73 -8.69 0.52 3.84
C GLY A 73 -7.37 0.24 4.52
N GLU A 74 -7.37 0.31 5.84
CA GLU A 74 -6.17 0.01 6.62
C GLU A 74 -5.90 -1.50 6.63
N PRO A 75 -4.63 -1.89 6.66
CA PRO A 75 -4.30 -3.32 6.70
C PRO A 75 -4.73 -4.04 8.01
#